data_662d032e3fe043787ebee60ea02e344e
#
_entry.id   662d032e3fe043787ebee60ea02e344e
#
_cell.length_a   1.000
_cell.length_b   1.000
_cell.length_c   1.000
_cell.angle_alpha   90.00
_cell.angle_beta   90.00
_cell.angle_gamma   90.00
#
_symmetry.space_group_name_H-M   'P 1'
#
loop_
_entity.id
_entity.type
_entity.pdbx_description
1 polymer ?
#
loop_
_entity_poly.entity_id
_entity_poly.type
_entity_poly.pdbx_seq_one_letter_code
_entity_poly.pdbx_strand_id
1 'polypeptide(L)'
;IIASGFLPEGVMARALITLTEGKSAALQDLGIADVNNGLPATGTCTDGITLICDPEGKKYTDAGSFSLLGSLLSKAAYESVRDCIETYDHPWNASSLLRTPPAQGIDRLRKLSEKS
;
A
#
# COMPACT_ATOMS: atom_id res chain seq x y z
N ILE A 1 9.40 -2.41 -7.42
CA ILE A 1 8.66 -3.43 -8.19
C ILE A 1 9.41 -3.69 -9.49
N ILE A 2 9.60 -4.95 -9.81
CA ILE A 2 10.22 -5.41 -11.05
C ILE A 2 9.17 -6.20 -11.85
N ALA A 3 8.90 -5.77 -13.06
CA ALA A 3 8.00 -6.44 -14.00
C ALA A 3 8.82 -7.08 -15.13
N SER A 4 8.68 -8.38 -15.35
CA SER A 4 9.39 -9.12 -16.39
C SER A 4 8.84 -8.88 -17.80
N GLY A 5 8.06 -7.84 -18.02
CA GLY A 5 7.46 -7.47 -19.28
C GLY A 5 7.75 -6.03 -19.67
N PHE A 6 7.48 -5.69 -20.93
CA PHE A 6 7.57 -4.34 -21.45
C PHE A 6 6.25 -3.59 -21.20
N LEU A 7 6.35 -2.46 -20.52
CA LEU A 7 5.24 -1.56 -20.27
C LEU A 7 5.48 -0.23 -20.99
N PRO A 8 4.72 0.10 -22.02
CA PRO A 8 4.72 1.44 -22.62
C PRO A 8 4.43 2.52 -21.57
N GLU A 9 4.83 3.76 -21.83
CA GLU A 9 4.74 4.87 -20.86
C GLU A 9 3.35 5.05 -20.26
N GLY A 10 2.29 4.99 -21.07
CA GLY A 10 0.92 5.09 -20.56
C GLY A 10 0.52 3.92 -19.65
N VAL A 11 1.03 2.73 -19.94
CA VAL A 11 0.82 1.53 -19.11
C VAL A 11 1.62 1.65 -17.80
N MET A 12 2.85 2.18 -17.86
CA MET A 12 3.65 2.47 -16.66
C MET A 12 2.94 3.48 -15.75
N ALA A 13 2.40 4.56 -16.32
CA ALA A 13 1.65 5.56 -15.57
C ALA A 13 0.41 4.93 -14.88
N ARG A 14 -0.31 4.05 -15.58
CA ARG A 14 -1.43 3.31 -15.01
C ARG A 14 -0.98 2.35 -13.91
N ALA A 15 0.16 1.69 -14.09
CA ALA A 15 0.74 0.80 -13.09
C ALA A 15 1.03 1.51 -11.76
N LEU A 16 1.50 2.76 -11.79
CA LEU A 16 1.75 3.55 -10.57
C LEU A 16 0.46 3.77 -9.76
N ILE A 17 -0.66 4.00 -10.43
CA ILE A 17 -1.97 4.12 -9.77
C ILE A 17 -2.32 2.79 -9.10
N THR A 18 -2.23 1.70 -9.82
CA THR A 18 -2.55 0.35 -9.33
C THR A 18 -1.68 -0.07 -8.14
N LEU A 19 -0.38 0.24 -8.19
CA LEU A 19 0.56 0.00 -7.09
C LEU A 19 0.18 0.82 -5.85
N THR A 20 -0.20 2.07 -6.03
CA THR A 20 -0.66 2.95 -4.95
C THR A 20 -1.94 2.42 -4.29
N GLU A 21 -2.88 1.92 -5.08
CA GLU A 21 -4.10 1.27 -4.58
C GLU A 21 -3.76 0.06 -3.71
N GLY A 22 -2.85 -0.80 -4.15
CA GLY A 22 -2.39 -1.98 -3.39
C GLY A 22 -1.72 -1.59 -2.06
N LYS A 23 -0.85 -0.58 -2.08
CA LYS A 23 -0.24 -0.03 -0.86
C LYS A 23 -1.30 0.48 0.12
N SER A 24 -2.22 1.31 -0.36
CA SER A 24 -3.25 1.92 0.50
C SER A 24 -4.19 0.87 1.10
N ALA A 25 -4.53 -0.17 0.33
CA ALA A 25 -5.30 -1.30 0.83
C ALA A 25 -4.58 -2.05 1.96
N ALA A 26 -3.27 -2.26 1.83
CA ALA A 26 -2.47 -2.89 2.89
C ALA A 26 -2.46 -2.08 4.18
N LEU A 27 -2.29 -0.76 4.09
CA LEU A 27 -2.33 0.12 5.26
C LEU A 27 -3.70 0.09 5.94
N GLN A 28 -4.76 0.08 5.15
CA GLN A 28 -6.13 0.02 5.65
C GLN A 28 -6.42 -1.32 6.35
N ASP A 29 -6.05 -2.44 5.74
CA ASP A 29 -6.27 -3.77 6.32
C ASP A 29 -5.46 -4.00 7.59
N LEU A 30 -4.29 -3.39 7.69
CA LEU A 30 -3.46 -3.42 8.89
C LEU A 30 -3.94 -2.45 9.97
N GLY A 31 -4.94 -1.61 9.68
CA GLY A 31 -5.47 -0.63 10.61
C GLY A 31 -4.48 0.48 10.97
N ILE A 32 -3.59 0.84 10.03
CA ILE A 32 -2.65 1.95 10.23
C ILE A 32 -3.41 3.27 10.19
N ALA A 33 -3.28 4.04 11.25
CA ALA A 33 -3.93 5.35 11.36
C ALA A 33 -2.97 6.49 11.05
N ASP A 34 -3.50 7.54 10.43
CA ASP A 34 -2.81 8.81 10.27
C ASP A 34 -2.61 9.45 11.65
N VAL A 35 -1.37 9.79 11.96
CA VAL A 35 -0.99 10.35 13.27
C VAL A 35 -1.60 11.71 13.56
N ASN A 36 -2.03 12.44 12.53
CA ASN A 36 -2.57 13.80 12.69
C ASN A 36 -4.06 13.80 12.98
N ASN A 37 -4.81 12.87 12.42
CA ASN A 37 -6.28 12.90 12.48
C ASN A 37 -6.91 11.58 12.93
N GLY A 38 -6.12 10.49 13.03
CA GLY A 38 -6.59 9.18 13.45
C GLY A 38 -7.43 8.43 12.41
N LEU A 39 -7.59 8.98 11.22
CA LEU A 39 -8.27 8.30 10.11
C LEU A 39 -7.35 7.24 9.49
N PRO A 40 -7.88 6.31 8.67
CA PRO A 40 -7.04 5.34 7.98
C PRO A 40 -5.95 6.03 7.14
N ALA A 41 -4.70 5.65 7.35
CA ALA A 41 -3.59 6.16 6.57
C ALA A 41 -3.63 5.60 5.14
N THR A 42 -3.31 6.44 4.16
CA THR A 42 -3.20 6.05 2.75
C THR A 42 -1.76 6.02 2.26
N GLY A 43 -0.85 6.53 3.06
CA GLY A 43 0.57 6.62 2.76
C GLY A 43 1.30 7.55 3.71
N THR A 44 2.53 7.89 3.37
CA THR A 44 3.36 8.87 4.07
C THR A 44 3.76 10.01 3.15
N CYS A 45 4.25 11.12 3.70
CA CYS A 45 4.73 12.25 2.89
C CYS A 45 6.02 11.93 2.10
N THR A 46 6.66 10.80 2.39
CA THR A 46 7.90 10.34 1.74
C THR A 46 7.71 9.11 0.87
N ASP A 47 6.48 8.72 0.56
CA ASP A 47 6.20 7.58 -0.30
C ASP A 47 6.86 7.75 -1.67
N GLY A 48 7.45 6.67 -2.17
CA GLY A 48 8.04 6.60 -3.49
C GLY A 48 7.80 5.24 -4.12
N ILE A 49 7.70 5.23 -5.44
CA ILE A 49 7.55 4.00 -6.21
C ILE A 49 8.64 3.95 -7.29
N THR A 50 9.36 2.84 -7.33
CA THR A 50 10.24 2.52 -8.45
C THR A 50 9.68 1.31 -9.17
N LEU A 51 9.38 1.48 -10.45
CA LEU A 51 8.91 0.42 -11.34
C LEU A 51 9.94 0.20 -12.43
N ILE A 52 10.49 -1.00 -12.47
CA ILE A 52 11.47 -1.45 -13.48
C ILE A 52 10.78 -2.46 -14.38
N CYS A 53 10.86 -2.26 -15.69
CA CYS A 53 10.34 -3.19 -16.68
C CYS A 53 11.41 -3.64 -17.65
N ASP A 54 11.22 -4.82 -18.26
CA ASP A 54 12.10 -5.37 -19.27
C ASP A 54 11.69 -4.84 -20.66
N PRO A 55 12.54 -4.05 -21.34
CA PRO A 55 12.22 -3.52 -22.66
C PRO A 55 12.11 -4.60 -23.75
N GLU A 56 12.73 -5.75 -23.54
CA GLU A 56 12.69 -6.90 -24.45
C GLU A 56 11.63 -7.94 -24.05
N GLY A 57 10.92 -7.69 -22.97
CA GLY A 57 9.90 -8.60 -22.46
C GLY A 57 8.58 -8.55 -23.24
N LYS A 58 7.68 -9.43 -22.88
CA LYS A 58 6.32 -9.43 -23.43
C LYS A 58 5.66 -8.05 -23.20
N LYS A 59 5.12 -7.46 -24.27
CA LYS A 59 4.43 -6.18 -24.19
C LYS A 59 3.05 -6.36 -23.51
N TYR A 60 2.82 -5.54 -22.49
CA TYR A 60 1.53 -5.39 -21.84
C TYR A 60 0.85 -4.09 -22.28
N THR A 61 -0.46 -4.15 -22.49
CA THR A 61 -1.25 -3.01 -22.98
C THR A 61 -2.12 -2.39 -21.89
N ASP A 62 -2.20 -3.03 -20.73
CA ASP A 62 -3.00 -2.56 -19.60
C ASP A 62 -2.37 -2.99 -18.27
N ALA A 63 -2.37 -2.09 -17.30
CA ALA A 63 -1.95 -2.32 -15.93
C ALA A 63 -3.01 -1.87 -14.90
N GLY A 64 -4.25 -1.69 -15.34
CA GLY A 64 -5.38 -1.41 -14.45
C GLY A 64 -5.74 -2.61 -13.58
N SER A 65 -6.41 -2.37 -12.47
CA SER A 65 -6.68 -3.38 -11.42
C SER A 65 -7.46 -4.62 -11.93
N PHE A 66 -8.20 -4.51 -13.03
CA PHE A 66 -8.92 -5.63 -13.65
C PHE A 66 -8.08 -6.41 -14.68
N SER A 67 -6.91 -5.92 -15.07
CA SER A 67 -6.00 -6.66 -15.94
C SER A 67 -5.20 -7.68 -15.13
N LEU A 68 -4.70 -8.72 -15.80
CA LEU A 68 -3.85 -9.72 -15.16
C LEU A 68 -2.59 -9.05 -14.56
N LEU A 69 -1.91 -8.21 -15.34
CA LEU A 69 -0.72 -7.49 -14.88
C LEU A 69 -1.07 -6.58 -13.69
N GLY A 70 -2.14 -5.79 -13.78
CA GLY A 70 -2.53 -4.87 -12.72
C GLY A 70 -2.90 -5.60 -11.43
N SER A 71 -3.59 -6.73 -11.50
CA SER A 71 -3.91 -7.54 -10.32
C SER A 71 -2.64 -8.09 -9.64
N LEU A 72 -1.65 -8.51 -10.42
CA LEU A 72 -0.35 -8.98 -9.89
C LEU A 72 0.46 -7.82 -9.27
N LEU A 73 0.47 -6.66 -9.91
CA LEU A 73 1.15 -5.46 -9.39
C LEU A 73 0.52 -4.99 -8.08
N SER A 74 -0.80 -4.90 -8.04
CA SER A 74 -1.53 -4.53 -6.82
C SER A 74 -1.26 -5.50 -5.67
N LYS A 75 -1.31 -6.80 -5.96
CA LYS A 75 -1.00 -7.84 -4.99
C LYS A 75 0.45 -7.73 -4.49
N ALA A 76 1.41 -7.56 -5.39
CA ALA A 76 2.82 -7.42 -5.02
C ALA A 76 3.05 -6.20 -4.12
N ALA A 77 2.43 -5.06 -4.41
CA ALA A 77 2.51 -3.87 -3.57
C ALA A 77 1.86 -4.10 -2.20
N TYR A 78 0.69 -4.71 -2.19
CA TYR A 78 -0.03 -5.05 -0.96
C TYR A 78 0.80 -5.95 -0.04
N GLU A 79 1.30 -7.06 -0.57
CA GLU A 79 2.08 -8.03 0.20
C GLU A 79 3.40 -7.43 0.69
N SER A 80 4.13 -6.69 -0.17
CA SER A 80 5.39 -6.05 0.22
C SER A 80 5.21 -5.06 1.37
N VAL A 81 4.20 -4.21 1.30
CA VAL A 81 3.94 -3.21 2.35
C VAL A 81 3.52 -3.90 3.64
N ARG A 82 2.66 -4.90 3.54
CA ARG A 82 2.24 -5.70 4.68
C ARG A 82 3.42 -6.38 5.36
N ASP A 83 4.25 -7.08 4.60
CA ASP A 83 5.43 -7.78 5.12
C ASP A 83 6.43 -6.82 5.77
N CYS A 84 6.67 -5.66 5.15
CA CYS A 84 7.53 -4.63 5.72
C CYS A 84 7.02 -4.15 7.08
N ILE A 85 5.73 -3.84 7.19
CA ILE A 85 5.15 -3.34 8.44
C ILE A 85 5.18 -4.43 9.52
N GLU A 86 4.80 -5.66 9.18
CA GLU A 86 4.80 -6.78 10.11
C GLU A 86 6.20 -7.15 10.60
N THR A 87 7.20 -7.06 9.73
CA THR A 87 8.61 -7.34 10.08
C THR A 87 9.24 -6.22 10.90
N TYR A 88 8.83 -4.96 10.64
CA TYR A 88 9.39 -3.76 11.28
C TYR A 88 8.67 -3.38 12.58
N ASP A 89 7.83 -4.24 13.09
CA ASP A 89 7.07 -3.98 14.32
C ASP A 89 7.98 -4.09 15.56
N HIS A 90 8.79 -3.06 15.78
CA HIS A 90 9.68 -2.98 16.94
C HIS A 90 8.89 -2.46 18.16
N PRO A 91 9.14 -3.01 19.38
CA PRO A 91 8.37 -2.66 20.59
C PRO A 91 8.37 -1.17 20.95
N TRP A 92 9.37 -0.40 20.49
CA TRP A 92 9.47 1.04 20.72
C TRP A 92 8.94 1.88 19.54
N ASN A 93 8.44 1.24 18.49
CA ASN A 93 7.89 1.95 17.35
C ASN A 93 6.47 2.40 17.65
N ALA A 94 6.22 3.72 17.60
CA ALA A 94 4.90 4.30 17.82
C ALA A 94 3.81 3.73 16.88
N SER A 95 4.20 3.14 15.73
CA SER A 95 3.28 2.47 14.82
C SER A 95 2.58 1.27 15.44
N SER A 96 3.19 0.59 16.41
CA SER A 96 2.54 -0.49 17.15
C SER A 96 1.34 -0.02 17.95
N LEU A 97 1.38 1.23 18.43
CA LEU A 97 0.28 1.87 19.17
C LEU A 97 -0.86 2.33 18.25
N LEU A 98 -0.53 2.59 16.98
CA LEU A 98 -1.47 3.08 15.97
C LEU A 98 -2.04 1.95 15.12
N ARG A 99 -1.46 0.76 15.23
CA ARG A 99 -1.84 -0.41 14.48
C ARG A 99 -3.02 -1.12 15.14
N THR A 100 -4.17 -1.07 14.49
CA THR A 100 -5.38 -1.76 14.94
C THR A 100 -6.04 -2.51 13.78
N PRO A 101 -6.60 -3.70 14.02
CA PRO A 101 -7.43 -4.34 13.00
C PRO A 101 -8.56 -3.41 12.55
N PRO A 102 -8.95 -3.43 11.27
CA PRO A 102 -9.98 -2.52 10.73
C PRO A 102 -11.28 -2.50 11.55
N ALA A 103 -11.72 -3.65 12.04
CA ALA A 103 -12.92 -3.76 12.87
C ALA A 103 -12.79 -3.14 14.27
N GLN A 104 -11.56 -2.94 14.76
CA GLN A 104 -11.27 -2.41 16.10
C GLN A 104 -10.72 -0.98 16.08
N GLY A 105 -10.31 -0.49 14.89
CA GLY A 105 -9.71 0.83 14.72
C GLY A 105 -10.64 1.95 15.15
N ILE A 106 -11.89 1.89 14.72
CA ILE A 106 -12.91 2.89 15.05
C ILE A 106 -13.21 2.93 16.54
N ASP A 107 -13.31 1.78 17.20
CA ASP A 107 -13.58 1.71 18.64
C ASP A 107 -12.42 2.25 19.47
N ARG A 108 -11.19 2.06 19.02
CA ARG A 108 -10.01 2.60 19.68
C ARG A 108 -9.91 4.11 19.52
N LEU A 109 -10.21 4.64 18.35
CA LEU A 109 -10.26 6.08 18.10
C LEU A 109 -11.35 6.74 18.96
N ARG A 110 -12.53 6.10 19.06
CA ARG A 110 -13.61 6.58 19.94
C ARG A 110 -13.14 6.67 21.40
N LYS A 111 -12.48 5.62 21.91
CA LYS A 111 -11.95 5.60 23.29
C LYS A 111 -10.87 6.65 23.55
N LEU A 112 -10.05 6.98 22.54
CA LEU A 112 -9.05 8.05 22.64
C LEU A 112 -9.71 9.44 22.65
N SER A 113 -10.75 9.63 21.84
CA SER A 113 -11.56 10.85 21.81
C SER A 113 -12.31 11.11 23.13
N GLU A 114 -12.78 10.06 23.81
CA GLU A 114 -13.48 10.16 25.09
C GLU A 114 -12.55 10.49 26.26
N LYS A 115 -11.24 10.30 26.12
CA LYS A 115 -10.23 10.60 27.15
C LYS A 115 -9.60 11.99 27.03
N SER A 116 -9.86 12.69 25.95
CA SER A 116 -9.41 14.06 25.72
C SER A 116 -10.53 15.03 25.99
#